data_3d940afbf0dda874dd0f11e426e0405e
#
_entry.id   3d940afbf0dda874dd0f11e426e0405e
#
_cell.length_a   1.000
_cell.length_b   1.000
_cell.length_c   1.000
_cell.angle_alpha   90.00
_cell.angle_beta   90.00
_cell.angle_gamma   90.00
#
_symmetry.space_group_name_H-M   'P 1'
#
loop_
_entity.id
_entity.type
_entity.pdbx_description
1 polymer ?
#
loop_
_entity_poly.entity_id
_entity_poly.type
_entity_poly.pdbx_seq_one_letter_code
_entity_poly.pdbx_strand_id
1 'polypeptide(L)'
;MKLTEQQAKLAMEIALDQTRKFGPTSLGHEDYAMTAVEKLLLQEEAPANVEAWIRLVVTNMMIDRAKKLKVRKPSLRGLEPEVLDSMLGNSRKSSMSSKVVNQDLVADLLEQLSDKDQRLLILDAAAFKTKEIAQELGYANAKVVATRLKQVRLKLKEQLDG
;
A
#
# COMPACT_ATOMS: atom_id res chain seq x y z
N MET A 1 4.98 13.07 -15.23
CA MET A 1 3.61 12.81 -15.73
C MET A 1 2.79 14.09 -15.63
N LYS A 2 2.03 14.41 -16.66
CA LYS A 2 1.14 15.58 -16.64
C LYS A 2 -0.30 15.12 -16.43
N LEU A 3 -0.99 15.77 -15.50
CA LEU A 3 -2.41 15.53 -15.25
C LEU A 3 -3.25 16.71 -15.75
N THR A 4 -4.42 16.41 -16.30
CA THR A 4 -5.41 17.45 -16.55
C THR A 4 -5.95 17.94 -15.20
N GLU A 5 -6.58 19.12 -15.20
CA GLU A 5 -7.19 19.66 -13.98
C GLU A 5 -8.21 18.69 -13.39
N GLN A 6 -9.02 18.04 -14.24
CA GLN A 6 -10.00 17.05 -13.80
C GLN A 6 -9.35 15.80 -13.20
N GLN A 7 -8.27 15.33 -13.81
CA GLN A 7 -7.52 14.18 -13.28
C GLN A 7 -6.89 14.49 -11.94
N ALA A 8 -6.30 15.67 -11.79
CA ALA A 8 -5.70 16.10 -10.53
C ALA A 8 -6.75 16.21 -9.43
N LYS A 9 -7.92 16.77 -9.75
CA LYS A 9 -9.04 16.87 -8.81
C LYS A 9 -9.55 15.51 -8.37
N LEU A 10 -9.71 14.58 -9.31
CA LEU A 10 -10.14 13.21 -9.01
C LEU A 10 -9.11 12.51 -8.13
N ALA A 11 -7.82 12.64 -8.45
CA ALA A 11 -6.73 12.07 -7.66
C ALA A 11 -6.77 12.60 -6.21
N MET A 12 -7.01 13.88 -6.04
CA MET A 12 -7.15 14.51 -4.72
C MET A 12 -8.34 13.95 -3.94
N GLU A 13 -9.48 13.77 -4.60
CA GLU A 13 -10.68 13.20 -3.99
C GLU A 13 -10.44 11.76 -3.52
N ILE A 14 -9.79 10.94 -4.35
CA ILE A 14 -9.45 9.55 -3.99
C ILE A 14 -8.53 9.53 -2.78
N ALA A 15 -7.50 10.37 -2.79
CA ALA A 15 -6.54 10.45 -1.68
C ALA A 15 -7.22 10.89 -0.38
N LEU A 16 -8.09 11.89 -0.42
CA LEU A 16 -8.86 12.35 0.73
C LEU A 16 -9.79 11.25 1.26
N ASP A 17 -10.48 10.54 0.37
CA ASP A 17 -11.33 9.42 0.74
C ASP A 17 -10.55 8.35 1.49
N GLN A 18 -9.37 8.00 1.00
CA GLN A 18 -8.52 6.99 1.64
C GLN A 18 -8.06 7.44 3.04
N THR A 19 -7.70 8.71 3.21
CA THR A 19 -7.30 9.20 4.54
C THR A 19 -8.45 9.14 5.54
N ARG A 20 -9.66 9.44 5.10
CA ARG A 20 -10.85 9.42 5.95
C ARG A 20 -11.22 8.01 6.41
N LYS A 21 -10.99 7.00 5.58
CA LYS A 21 -11.24 5.60 5.93
C LYS A 21 -10.42 5.11 7.12
N PHE A 22 -9.26 5.71 7.32
CA PHE A 22 -8.36 5.32 8.42
C PHE A 22 -8.58 6.15 9.70
N GLY A 23 -9.57 7.03 9.69
CA GLY A 23 -9.94 7.81 10.87
C GLY A 23 -9.11 9.08 11.05
N PRO A 24 -9.27 9.77 12.19
CA PRO A 24 -8.59 11.04 12.43
C PRO A 24 -7.09 10.84 12.58
N THR A 25 -6.31 11.78 12.01
CA THR A 25 -4.86 11.81 12.10
C THR A 25 -4.41 13.13 12.73
N SER A 26 -3.21 13.14 13.29
CA SER A 26 -2.62 14.36 13.86
C SER A 26 -2.25 15.39 12.78
N LEU A 27 -2.14 14.95 11.52
CA LEU A 27 -1.98 15.83 10.37
C LEU A 27 -3.31 15.91 9.64
N GLY A 28 -3.59 17.03 9.01
CA GLY A 28 -4.79 17.19 8.19
C GLY A 28 -4.82 16.19 7.05
N HIS A 29 -5.99 15.68 6.73
CA HIS A 29 -6.16 14.73 5.60
C HIS A 29 -5.64 15.34 4.29
N GLU A 30 -5.77 16.65 4.12
CA GLU A 30 -5.32 17.36 2.93
C GLU A 30 -3.81 17.25 2.72
N ASP A 31 -3.02 17.26 3.79
CA ASP A 31 -1.55 17.15 3.69
C ASP A 31 -1.13 15.81 3.08
N TYR A 32 -1.74 14.71 3.52
CA TYR A 32 -1.48 13.39 2.94
C TYR A 32 -1.93 13.32 1.49
N ALA A 33 -3.11 13.86 1.20
CA ALA A 33 -3.67 13.85 -0.14
C ALA A 33 -2.80 14.65 -1.11
N MET A 34 -2.37 15.83 -0.72
CA MET A 34 -1.48 16.67 -1.54
C MET A 34 -0.16 15.97 -1.80
N THR A 35 0.44 15.36 -0.78
CA THR A 35 1.70 14.64 -0.94
C THR A 35 1.55 13.46 -1.89
N ALA A 36 0.46 12.71 -1.81
CA ALA A 36 0.20 11.60 -2.71
C ALA A 36 0.07 12.06 -4.17
N VAL A 37 -0.64 13.17 -4.39
CA VAL A 37 -0.79 13.75 -5.74
C VAL A 37 0.56 14.25 -6.27
N GLU A 38 1.36 14.90 -5.43
CA GLU A 38 2.72 15.33 -5.80
C GLU A 38 3.58 14.13 -6.22
N LYS A 39 3.53 13.04 -5.47
CA LYS A 39 4.26 11.82 -5.81
C LYS A 39 3.78 11.22 -7.13
N LEU A 40 2.48 11.28 -7.40
CA LEU A 40 1.93 10.82 -8.66
C LEU A 40 2.48 11.65 -9.83
N LEU A 41 2.55 12.96 -9.68
CA LEU A 41 3.10 13.86 -10.71
C LEU A 41 4.57 13.60 -11.01
N LEU A 42 5.31 13.07 -10.04
CA LEU A 42 6.72 12.73 -10.21
C LEU A 42 6.95 11.40 -10.94
N GLN A 43 5.91 10.60 -11.16
CA GLN A 43 6.04 9.36 -11.91
C GLN A 43 6.32 9.65 -13.38
N GLU A 44 7.24 8.91 -13.97
CA GLU A 44 7.55 9.04 -15.40
C GLU A 44 6.39 8.55 -16.26
N GLU A 45 5.79 7.42 -15.84
CA GLU A 45 4.64 6.82 -16.49
C GLU A 45 3.48 6.71 -15.54
N ALA A 46 2.26 6.84 -16.05
CA ALA A 46 1.07 6.66 -15.25
C ALA A 46 0.98 5.22 -14.71
N PRO A 47 0.68 5.03 -13.42
CA PRO A 47 0.42 3.68 -12.91
C PRO A 47 -0.74 3.03 -13.65
N ALA A 48 -0.70 1.69 -13.80
CA ALA A 48 -1.75 0.94 -14.48
C ALA A 48 -3.13 1.15 -13.85
N ASN A 49 -3.17 1.26 -12.51
CA ASN A 49 -4.38 1.61 -11.78
C ASN A 49 -4.05 2.77 -10.84
N VAL A 50 -4.38 3.97 -11.30
CA VAL A 50 -4.07 5.21 -10.56
C VAL A 50 -4.78 5.25 -9.21
N GLU A 51 -6.02 4.83 -9.15
CA GLU A 51 -6.79 4.82 -7.90
C GLU A 51 -6.13 3.90 -6.85
N ALA A 52 -5.83 2.67 -7.22
CA ALA A 52 -5.16 1.72 -6.32
C ALA A 52 -3.79 2.26 -5.88
N TRP A 53 -3.04 2.83 -6.79
CA TRP A 53 -1.73 3.41 -6.51
C TRP A 53 -1.82 4.52 -5.46
N ILE A 54 -2.76 5.45 -5.64
CA ILE A 54 -2.96 6.57 -4.70
C ILE A 54 -3.33 6.03 -3.32
N ARG A 55 -4.27 5.09 -3.24
CA ARG A 55 -4.70 4.51 -1.97
C ARG A 55 -3.57 3.81 -1.24
N LEU A 56 -2.73 3.07 -1.97
CA LEU A 56 -1.57 2.39 -1.40
C LEU A 56 -0.52 3.38 -0.90
N VAL A 57 -0.24 4.42 -1.67
CA VAL A 57 0.74 5.45 -1.28
C VAL A 57 0.28 6.20 -0.03
N VAL A 58 -0.99 6.58 0.03
CA VAL A 58 -1.57 7.22 1.22
C VAL A 58 -1.45 6.29 2.42
N THR A 59 -1.81 5.02 2.27
CA THR A 59 -1.71 4.03 3.35
C THR A 59 -0.27 3.90 3.86
N ASN A 60 0.70 3.84 2.94
CA ASN A 60 2.12 3.76 3.29
C ASN A 60 2.57 4.98 4.11
N MET A 61 2.16 6.18 3.70
CA MET A 61 2.50 7.40 4.42
C MET A 61 1.89 7.43 5.81
N MET A 62 0.65 6.97 5.95
CA MET A 62 -0.03 6.93 7.25
C MET A 62 0.60 5.93 8.21
N ILE A 63 1.02 4.76 7.72
CA ILE A 63 1.73 3.78 8.54
C ILE A 63 3.06 4.35 9.02
N ASP A 64 3.82 4.96 8.12
CA ASP A 64 5.10 5.60 8.46
C ASP A 64 4.92 6.69 9.52
N ARG A 65 3.91 7.52 9.35
CA ARG A 65 3.62 8.61 10.29
C ARG A 65 3.19 8.07 11.66
N ALA A 66 2.34 7.05 11.67
CA ALA A 66 1.89 6.40 12.90
C ALA A 66 3.09 5.85 13.69
N LYS A 67 4.05 5.24 12.98
CA LYS A 67 5.28 4.75 13.61
C LYS A 67 6.09 5.89 14.23
N LYS A 68 6.27 6.99 13.50
CA LYS A 68 7.04 8.16 13.98
C LYS A 68 6.40 8.81 15.20
N LEU A 69 5.08 8.90 15.22
CA LEU A 69 4.32 9.52 16.30
C LEU A 69 3.99 8.54 17.44
N LYS A 70 4.30 7.25 17.28
CA LYS A 70 3.97 6.19 18.24
C LYS A 70 2.47 6.12 18.54
N VAL A 71 1.66 6.35 17.52
CA VAL A 71 0.19 6.23 17.61
C VAL A 71 -0.28 4.99 16.87
N ARG A 72 -1.57 4.67 17.02
CA ARG A 72 -2.17 3.50 16.38
C ARG A 72 -2.08 3.59 14.85
N LYS A 73 -1.64 2.49 14.22
CA LYS A 73 -1.60 2.39 12.77
C LYS A 73 -2.99 2.35 12.15
N PRO A 74 -3.15 2.82 10.89
CA PRO A 74 -4.42 2.69 10.20
C PRO A 74 -4.75 1.21 9.97
N SER A 75 -6.05 0.89 9.95
CA SER A 75 -6.50 -0.47 9.68
C SER A 75 -6.42 -0.78 8.18
N LEU A 76 -5.82 -1.93 7.84
CA LEU A 76 -5.75 -2.39 6.46
C LEU A 76 -7.10 -2.90 5.94
N ARG A 77 -8.11 -3.03 6.81
CA ARG A 77 -9.48 -3.36 6.40
C ARG A 77 -10.10 -2.29 5.50
N GLY A 78 -9.55 -1.06 5.52
CA GLY A 78 -9.95 0.01 4.63
C GLY A 78 -9.46 -0.15 3.19
N LEU A 79 -8.65 -1.17 2.90
CA LEU A 79 -8.20 -1.48 1.54
C LEU A 79 -9.15 -2.44 0.84
N GLU A 80 -9.28 -2.29 -0.47
CA GLU A 80 -10.12 -3.17 -1.27
C GLU A 80 -9.54 -4.60 -1.31
N PRO A 81 -10.42 -5.62 -1.46
CA PRO A 81 -10.00 -7.02 -1.51
C PRO A 81 -8.90 -7.31 -2.54
N GLU A 82 -9.01 -6.69 -3.70
CA GLU A 82 -8.05 -6.86 -4.79
C GLU A 82 -6.66 -6.34 -4.41
N VAL A 83 -6.62 -5.26 -3.63
CA VAL A 83 -5.37 -4.69 -3.13
C VAL A 83 -4.73 -5.60 -2.10
N LEU A 84 -5.53 -6.15 -1.19
CA LEU A 84 -5.04 -7.12 -0.20
C LEU A 84 -4.49 -8.37 -0.89
N ASP A 85 -5.17 -8.86 -1.92
CA ASP A 85 -4.69 -9.99 -2.74
C ASP A 85 -3.35 -9.68 -3.41
N SER A 86 -3.19 -8.48 -3.96
CA SER A 86 -1.92 -8.03 -4.54
C SER A 86 -0.79 -8.03 -3.52
N MET A 87 -1.08 -7.63 -2.30
CA MET A 87 -0.08 -7.63 -1.22
C MET A 87 0.42 -9.05 -0.91
N LEU A 88 -0.46 -10.05 -1.06
CA LEU A 88 -0.09 -11.46 -0.89
C LEU A 88 0.70 -12.03 -2.08
N GLY A 89 0.85 -11.26 -3.15
CA GLY A 89 1.55 -11.69 -4.35
C GLY A 89 0.67 -12.45 -5.34
N ASN A 90 -0.65 -12.45 -5.14
CA ASN A 90 -1.57 -13.09 -6.07
C ASN A 90 -1.74 -12.22 -7.32
N SER A 91 -1.65 -12.82 -8.49
CA SER A 91 -1.84 -12.09 -9.74
C SER A 91 -3.33 -11.82 -9.98
N ARG A 92 -3.64 -10.78 -10.77
CA ARG A 92 -5.01 -10.47 -11.18
C ARG A 92 -5.70 -11.63 -11.89
N LYS A 93 -4.91 -12.61 -12.38
CA LYS A 93 -5.40 -13.82 -13.06
C LYS A 93 -5.65 -14.96 -12.09
N SER A 94 -5.41 -14.78 -10.80
CA SER A 94 -5.72 -15.81 -9.82
C SER A 94 -7.23 -16.06 -9.82
N SER A 95 -7.60 -17.31 -9.64
CA SER A 95 -8.99 -17.75 -9.72
C SER A 95 -9.88 -17.01 -8.71
N MET A 96 -11.13 -16.82 -9.06
CA MET A 96 -12.13 -16.18 -8.20
C MET A 96 -12.24 -16.83 -6.82
N SER A 97 -11.84 -18.08 -6.68
CA SER A 97 -11.88 -18.78 -5.40
C SER A 97 -10.93 -18.20 -4.35
N SER A 98 -9.81 -17.59 -4.77
CA SER A 98 -8.90 -16.94 -3.84
C SER A 98 -9.47 -15.63 -3.27
N LYS A 99 -10.42 -15.01 -3.98
CA LYS A 99 -11.09 -13.77 -3.54
C LYS A 99 -12.13 -14.01 -2.44
N VAL A 100 -12.55 -15.23 -2.24
CA VAL A 100 -13.55 -15.60 -1.23
C VAL A 100 -12.90 -15.88 0.12
N VAL A 101 -11.58 -16.00 0.15
CA VAL A 101 -10.85 -16.17 1.40
C VAL A 101 -11.09 -14.92 2.26
N ASN A 102 -11.44 -15.16 3.49
CA ASN A 102 -11.83 -14.17 4.47
C ASN A 102 -10.90 -12.96 4.47
N GLN A 103 -11.38 -11.85 3.91
CA GLN A 103 -10.63 -10.60 3.78
C GLN A 103 -10.22 -10.03 5.14
N ASP A 104 -11.06 -10.24 6.15
CA ASP A 104 -10.76 -9.79 7.50
C ASP A 104 -9.57 -10.56 8.08
N LEU A 105 -9.49 -11.86 7.80
CA LEU A 105 -8.35 -12.67 8.23
C LEU A 105 -7.07 -12.22 7.54
N VAL A 106 -7.13 -11.95 6.25
CA VAL A 106 -5.97 -11.44 5.50
C VAL A 106 -5.50 -10.10 6.07
N ALA A 107 -6.42 -9.17 6.29
CA ALA A 107 -6.11 -7.87 6.89
C ALA A 107 -5.48 -8.04 8.29
N ASP A 108 -6.03 -8.92 9.10
CA ASP A 108 -5.51 -9.19 10.45
C ASP A 108 -4.08 -9.74 10.40
N LEU A 109 -3.80 -10.68 9.50
CA LEU A 109 -2.47 -11.25 9.33
C LEU A 109 -1.47 -10.21 8.85
N LEU A 110 -1.87 -9.35 7.92
CA LEU A 110 -1.02 -8.26 7.43
C LEU A 110 -0.73 -7.26 8.54
N GLU A 111 -1.71 -6.95 9.38
CA GLU A 111 -1.55 -6.02 10.50
C GLU A 111 -0.62 -6.55 11.60
N GLN A 112 -0.43 -7.87 11.68
CA GLN A 112 0.50 -8.49 12.62
C GLN A 112 1.96 -8.39 12.17
N LEU A 113 2.21 -8.05 10.92
CA LEU A 113 3.56 -7.85 10.41
C LEU A 113 4.19 -6.60 11.01
N SER A 114 5.53 -6.54 11.00
CA SER A 114 6.24 -5.32 11.35
C SER A 114 5.86 -4.19 10.39
N ASP A 115 5.99 -2.94 10.83
CA ASP A 115 5.70 -1.78 9.98
C ASP A 115 6.49 -1.81 8.69
N LYS A 116 7.74 -2.21 8.76
CA LYS A 116 8.62 -2.32 7.60
C LYS A 116 8.12 -3.35 6.60
N ASP A 117 7.69 -4.53 7.08
CA ASP A 117 7.16 -5.57 6.22
C ASP A 117 5.81 -5.18 5.60
N GLN A 118 4.95 -4.52 6.35
CA GLN A 118 3.68 -3.99 5.81
C GLN A 118 3.96 -3.00 4.68
N ARG A 119 4.86 -2.06 4.91
CA ARG A 119 5.22 -1.05 3.90
C ARG A 119 5.85 -1.69 2.67
N LEU A 120 6.67 -2.73 2.88
CA LEU A 120 7.27 -3.49 1.79
C LEU A 120 6.20 -4.07 0.85
N LEU A 121 5.19 -4.73 1.41
CA LEU A 121 4.11 -5.33 0.63
C LEU A 121 3.25 -4.26 -0.04
N ILE A 122 2.99 -3.15 0.62
CA ILE A 122 2.21 -2.04 0.07
C ILE A 122 2.92 -1.43 -1.13
N LEU A 123 4.21 -1.13 -1.00
CA LEU A 123 4.98 -0.53 -2.09
C LEU A 123 5.11 -1.47 -3.29
N ASP A 124 5.30 -2.77 -3.04
CA ASP A 124 5.33 -3.74 -4.13
C ASP A 124 3.97 -3.84 -4.82
N ALA A 125 2.88 -3.87 -4.08
CA ALA A 125 1.53 -3.88 -4.64
C ALA A 125 1.23 -2.61 -5.45
N ALA A 126 1.84 -1.48 -5.08
CA ALA A 126 1.75 -0.22 -5.82
C ALA A 126 2.69 -0.18 -7.04
N ALA A 127 3.36 -1.29 -7.33
CA ALA A 127 4.27 -1.46 -8.48
C ALA A 127 5.53 -0.58 -8.43
N PHE A 128 5.97 -0.22 -7.22
CA PHE A 128 7.30 0.39 -7.06
C PHE A 128 8.38 -0.63 -7.40
N LYS A 129 9.43 -0.18 -8.07
CA LYS A 129 10.57 -1.03 -8.39
C LYS A 129 11.31 -1.43 -7.12
N THR A 130 11.88 -2.62 -7.10
CA THR A 130 12.62 -3.11 -5.92
C THR A 130 13.74 -2.16 -5.49
N LYS A 131 14.39 -1.50 -6.45
CA LYS A 131 15.41 -0.49 -6.16
C LYS A 131 14.83 0.71 -5.41
N GLU A 132 13.67 1.19 -5.83
CA GLU A 132 12.96 2.29 -5.17
C GLU A 132 12.53 1.90 -3.76
N ILE A 133 12.02 0.69 -3.59
CA ILE A 133 11.62 0.15 -2.29
C ILE A 133 12.82 0.07 -1.35
N ALA A 134 13.97 -0.39 -1.85
CA ALA A 134 15.19 -0.47 -1.07
C ALA A 134 15.60 0.91 -0.53
N GLN A 135 15.53 1.93 -1.36
CA GLN A 135 15.82 3.31 -0.95
C GLN A 135 14.82 3.84 0.08
N GLU A 136 13.53 3.62 -0.16
CA GLU A 136 12.46 4.13 0.72
C GLU A 136 12.49 3.48 2.10
N LEU A 137 12.75 2.17 2.18
CA LEU A 137 12.70 1.42 3.43
C LEU A 137 14.05 1.17 4.07
N GLY A 138 15.14 1.58 3.41
CA GLY A 138 16.47 1.42 3.97
C GLY A 138 17.07 0.02 3.84
N TYR A 139 16.66 -0.75 2.85
CA TYR A 139 17.30 -2.03 2.54
C TYR A 139 18.62 -1.80 1.79
N ALA A 140 19.55 -2.73 1.90
CA ALA A 140 20.87 -2.61 1.31
C ALA A 140 20.85 -2.53 -0.22
N ASN A 141 19.98 -3.31 -0.87
CA ASN A 141 19.86 -3.33 -2.33
C ASN A 141 18.55 -4.01 -2.76
N ALA A 142 18.30 -4.00 -4.07
CA ALA A 142 17.09 -4.58 -4.66
C ALA A 142 16.96 -6.09 -4.42
N LYS A 143 18.07 -6.80 -4.40
CA LYS A 143 18.09 -8.26 -4.18
C LYS A 143 17.58 -8.62 -2.79
N VAL A 144 17.95 -7.84 -1.78
CA VAL A 144 17.48 -8.02 -0.40
C VAL A 144 15.97 -7.80 -0.34
N VAL A 145 15.45 -6.79 -1.04
CA VAL A 145 14.01 -6.54 -1.13
C VAL A 145 13.27 -7.74 -1.72
N ALA A 146 13.76 -8.27 -2.85
CA ALA A 146 13.13 -9.41 -3.51
C ALA A 146 13.11 -10.65 -2.61
N THR A 147 14.20 -10.92 -1.92
CA THR A 147 14.33 -12.04 -0.97
C THR A 147 13.34 -11.87 0.18
N ARG A 148 13.27 -10.67 0.76
CA ARG A 148 12.37 -10.40 1.89
C ARG A 148 10.90 -10.50 1.50
N LEU A 149 10.53 -9.99 0.32
CA LEU A 149 9.18 -10.14 -0.22
C LEU A 149 8.76 -11.61 -0.28
N LYS A 150 9.62 -12.44 -0.84
CA LYS A 150 9.36 -13.87 -0.97
C LYS A 150 9.16 -14.53 0.39
N GLN A 151 10.02 -14.21 1.35
CA GLN A 151 9.94 -14.76 2.71
C GLN A 151 8.66 -14.37 3.42
N VAL A 152 8.29 -13.08 3.38
CA VAL A 152 7.09 -12.57 4.04
C VAL A 152 5.83 -13.19 3.43
N ARG A 153 5.77 -13.24 2.10
CA ARG A 153 4.61 -13.83 1.40
C ARG A 153 4.47 -15.32 1.65
N LEU A 154 5.57 -16.05 1.68
CA LEU A 154 5.54 -17.48 1.99
C LEU A 154 4.99 -17.73 3.39
N LYS A 155 5.46 -16.97 4.36
CA LYS A 155 4.97 -17.06 5.74
C LYS A 155 3.47 -16.78 5.85
N LEU A 156 2.99 -15.74 5.15
CA LEU A 156 1.56 -15.40 5.13
C LEU A 156 0.72 -16.52 4.52
N LYS A 157 1.18 -17.12 3.42
CA LYS A 157 0.48 -18.22 2.77
C LYS A 157 0.40 -19.45 3.67
N GLU A 158 1.47 -19.76 4.39
CA GLU A 158 1.47 -20.85 5.36
C GLU A 158 0.46 -20.61 6.47
N GLN A 159 0.33 -19.39 6.97
CA GLN A 159 -0.65 -19.03 7.99
C GLN A 159 -2.09 -19.10 7.48
N LEU A 160 -2.31 -18.76 6.20
CA LEU A 160 -3.63 -18.82 5.58
C LEU A 160 -4.06 -20.27 5.28
N ASP A 161 -3.10 -21.12 4.94
CA ASP A 161 -3.35 -22.54 4.60
C ASP A 161 -3.39 -23.44 5.84
N GLY A 162 -2.87 -22.94 6.95
CA GLY A 162 -2.82 -23.66 8.24
C GLY A 162 -4.12 -23.54 9.08
#